data_2d2baa3d57907f66802eacb4eaa79dc2
#
_entry.id   2d2baa3d57907f66802eacb4eaa79dc2
#
_cell.length_a   1.000
_cell.length_b   1.000
_cell.length_c   1.000
_cell.angle_alpha   90.00
_cell.angle_beta   90.00
_cell.angle_gamma   90.00
#
_symmetry.space_group_name_H-M   'P 1'
#
loop_
_entity.id
_entity.type
_entity.pdbx_description
1 polymer ?
#
loop_
_entity_poly.entity_id
_entity_poly.type
_entity_poly.pdbx_seq_one_letter_code
_entity_poly.pdbx_strand_id
1 'polypeptide(L)'
;MNHAFRTTFLMLGVAAVAAFAAASVYPWPEAVVISDAVNKPLFEGFDTRNVRSIRIETYNEDRNEVERLLVRRKGEEWVLPSHSSFVADSGRQLGAIVNLLLDKTVLEKRSDNQEDHLKYGVVDPAEFSSSVNRSSLGKKISLSDRNNKELASLIVGLPLKNDPKRLKHYVRIPGQPSVYVVDIDPRGITPNFTAWVSPNLLKLSQATRLQDVTVDSYRLDLEKIDTSSRDVSYRSQLVVGEKKIDVVLETASEDGKLNEVMPDAGQQGTIQQAAGSITSIPFSDVITKSKLAAKSLRKPNQESEKSAFESMKRRGFRVTKFDDETWQFDSMGGSVTVRTADGVTVTLYIGAIDNQTRNNSLKLNHYLMLVAGVDESLIPEPEKPEAANEDSGDTESQKVYLRKVAERVKQLKIGRQRAAALNESFSRWYYIISEDTVARLRPELKGTGL
;
A
#
# COMPACT_ATOMS: atom_id res chain seq x y z
N MET A 1 -31.97 9.86 -61.33
CA MET A 1 -31.57 9.43 -59.99
C MET A 1 -30.09 9.77 -59.85
N ASN A 2 -29.76 10.86 -59.08
CA ASN A 2 -28.47 11.53 -59.06
C ASN A 2 -27.36 10.62 -58.50
N HIS A 3 -26.17 10.71 -59.08
CA HIS A 3 -24.95 9.97 -58.68
C HIS A 3 -24.69 10.06 -57.18
N ALA A 4 -25.02 11.18 -56.54
CA ALA A 4 -24.90 11.40 -55.12
C ALA A 4 -25.77 10.44 -54.26
N PHE A 5 -26.95 10.14 -54.70
CA PHE A 5 -27.86 9.17 -54.03
C PHE A 5 -27.35 7.72 -54.04
N ARG A 6 -26.70 7.32 -55.16
CA ARG A 6 -26.12 5.98 -55.27
C ARG A 6 -24.90 5.79 -54.39
N THR A 7 -24.04 6.80 -54.27
CA THR A 7 -22.86 6.76 -53.37
C THR A 7 -23.26 6.78 -51.88
N THR A 8 -24.30 7.53 -51.51
CA THR A 8 -24.80 7.56 -50.17
C THR A 8 -25.42 6.20 -49.74
N PHE A 9 -26.19 5.55 -50.63
CA PHE A 9 -26.73 4.22 -50.35
C PHE A 9 -25.65 3.13 -50.27
N LEU A 10 -24.62 3.25 -51.10
CA LEU A 10 -23.49 2.32 -51.07
C LEU A 10 -22.66 2.48 -49.77
N MET A 11 -22.41 3.71 -49.33
CA MET A 11 -21.75 4.00 -48.06
C MET A 11 -22.56 3.52 -46.84
N LEU A 12 -23.90 3.69 -46.86
CA LEU A 12 -24.79 3.17 -45.82
C LEU A 12 -24.78 1.64 -45.77
N GLY A 13 -24.76 0.97 -46.95
CA GLY A 13 -24.62 -0.48 -47.02
C GLY A 13 -23.31 -1.00 -46.44
N VAL A 14 -22.17 -0.34 -46.79
CA VAL A 14 -20.85 -0.68 -46.24
C VAL A 14 -20.78 -0.44 -44.73
N ALA A 15 -21.36 0.65 -44.24
CA ALA A 15 -21.42 0.96 -42.83
C ALA A 15 -22.27 -0.07 -42.04
N ALA A 16 -23.41 -0.52 -42.63
CA ALA A 16 -24.26 -1.54 -42.04
C ALA A 16 -23.58 -2.91 -41.98
N VAL A 17 -22.87 -3.30 -43.02
CA VAL A 17 -22.06 -4.54 -43.07
C VAL A 17 -20.89 -4.47 -42.09
N ALA A 18 -20.19 -3.34 -41.99
CA ALA A 18 -19.13 -3.16 -41.01
C ALA A 18 -19.65 -3.19 -39.58
N ALA A 19 -20.82 -2.59 -39.28
CA ALA A 19 -21.45 -2.65 -37.97
C ALA A 19 -21.91 -4.08 -37.62
N PHE A 20 -22.46 -4.84 -38.61
CA PHE A 20 -22.83 -6.23 -38.41
C PHE A 20 -21.61 -7.14 -38.21
N ALA A 21 -20.55 -6.93 -38.96
CA ALA A 21 -19.28 -7.64 -38.77
C ALA A 21 -18.63 -7.32 -37.41
N ALA A 22 -18.65 -6.06 -36.97
CA ALA A 22 -18.19 -5.66 -35.65
C ALA A 22 -19.03 -6.29 -34.51
N ALA A 23 -20.35 -6.33 -34.67
CA ALA A 23 -21.27 -6.97 -33.71
C ALA A 23 -21.12 -8.50 -33.66
N SER A 24 -20.75 -9.15 -34.79
CA SER A 24 -20.55 -10.61 -34.84
C SER A 24 -19.17 -11.05 -34.31
N VAL A 25 -18.19 -10.14 -34.28
CA VAL A 25 -16.84 -10.38 -33.74
C VAL A 25 -16.74 -9.96 -32.26
N TYR A 26 -17.72 -9.20 -31.75
CA TYR A 26 -17.77 -8.88 -30.33
C TYR A 26 -18.08 -10.18 -29.57
N PRO A 27 -17.17 -10.70 -28.74
CA PRO A 27 -17.48 -11.85 -27.90
C PRO A 27 -18.55 -11.39 -26.92
N TRP A 28 -19.81 -11.72 -27.22
CA TRP A 28 -20.86 -11.62 -26.21
C TRP A 28 -20.37 -12.46 -25.03
N PRO A 29 -20.34 -11.95 -23.80
CA PRO A 29 -20.01 -12.77 -22.67
C PRO A 29 -20.98 -13.97 -22.69
N GLU A 30 -20.45 -15.18 -22.83
CA GLU A 30 -21.25 -16.39 -22.63
C GLU A 30 -21.87 -16.23 -21.24
N ALA A 31 -23.19 -16.16 -21.21
CA ALA A 31 -23.95 -16.02 -19.97
C ALA A 31 -23.51 -17.16 -19.06
N VAL A 32 -22.88 -16.82 -17.92
CA VAL A 32 -22.61 -17.82 -16.88
C VAL A 32 -23.94 -18.44 -16.53
N VAL A 33 -24.08 -19.75 -16.81
CA VAL A 33 -25.35 -20.46 -16.59
C VAL A 33 -25.65 -20.43 -15.10
N ILE A 34 -26.74 -19.73 -14.74
CA ILE A 34 -27.21 -19.68 -13.36
C ILE A 34 -28.32 -20.69 -13.20
N SER A 35 -28.23 -21.41 -12.12
CA SER A 35 -29.35 -22.20 -11.64
C SER A 35 -30.49 -21.29 -11.21
N ASP A 36 -31.64 -21.36 -11.90
CA ASP A 36 -32.89 -20.67 -11.52
C ASP A 36 -33.53 -21.23 -10.24
N ALA A 37 -32.95 -22.29 -9.67
CA ALA A 37 -33.54 -22.98 -8.53
C ALA A 37 -32.96 -22.47 -7.20
N VAL A 38 -33.84 -22.14 -6.27
CA VAL A 38 -33.52 -21.92 -4.86
C VAL A 38 -32.74 -23.11 -4.31
N ASN A 39 -31.76 -22.83 -3.45
CA ASN A 39 -30.80 -23.76 -2.87
C ASN A 39 -29.74 -24.33 -3.84
N LYS A 40 -29.58 -23.75 -5.04
CA LYS A 40 -28.48 -24.08 -5.93
C LYS A 40 -27.37 -22.98 -5.89
N PRO A 41 -26.14 -23.32 -6.28
CA PRO A 41 -25.08 -22.34 -6.34
C PRO A 41 -25.41 -21.17 -7.27
N LEU A 42 -25.03 -19.95 -6.88
CA LEU A 42 -25.18 -18.75 -7.70
C LEU A 42 -24.36 -18.84 -9.00
N PHE A 43 -23.16 -19.44 -8.91
CA PHE A 43 -22.28 -19.70 -10.04
C PHE A 43 -21.91 -21.17 -10.09
N GLU A 44 -22.09 -21.81 -11.24
CA GLU A 44 -21.70 -23.19 -11.48
C GLU A 44 -20.40 -23.24 -12.28
N GLY A 45 -19.49 -24.17 -11.90
CA GLY A 45 -18.26 -24.44 -12.68
C GLY A 45 -17.18 -23.36 -12.62
N PHE A 46 -17.22 -22.51 -11.62
CA PHE A 46 -16.21 -21.45 -11.44
C PHE A 46 -14.91 -22.00 -10.83
N ASP A 47 -13.79 -21.94 -11.58
CA ASP A 47 -12.45 -22.31 -11.10
C ASP A 47 -11.65 -21.08 -10.74
N THR A 48 -11.42 -20.89 -9.45
CA THR A 48 -10.69 -19.74 -8.89
C THR A 48 -9.22 -19.65 -9.34
N ARG A 49 -8.62 -20.79 -9.72
CA ARG A 49 -7.22 -20.85 -10.20
C ARG A 49 -7.03 -20.13 -11.53
N ASN A 50 -8.12 -19.97 -12.29
CA ASN A 50 -8.11 -19.28 -13.57
C ASN A 50 -8.26 -17.77 -13.46
N VAL A 51 -8.59 -17.23 -12.28
CA VAL A 51 -8.75 -15.78 -12.08
C VAL A 51 -7.41 -15.07 -12.29
N ARG A 52 -7.40 -14.04 -13.14
CA ARG A 52 -6.25 -13.20 -13.46
C ARG A 52 -6.51 -11.72 -13.25
N SER A 53 -7.77 -11.33 -13.19
CA SER A 53 -8.12 -9.96 -12.82
C SER A 53 -9.41 -9.90 -12.02
N ILE A 54 -9.48 -8.90 -11.15
CA ILE A 54 -10.63 -8.53 -10.34
C ILE A 54 -10.92 -7.08 -10.63
N ARG A 55 -12.15 -6.77 -11.03
CA ARG A 55 -12.62 -5.40 -11.19
C ARG A 55 -13.72 -5.13 -10.17
N ILE A 56 -13.62 -4.00 -9.50
CA ILE A 56 -14.64 -3.51 -8.58
C ILE A 56 -15.09 -2.14 -9.06
N GLU A 57 -16.40 -1.93 -9.08
CA GLU A 57 -17.03 -0.68 -9.45
C GLU A 57 -18.08 -0.35 -8.40
N THR A 58 -17.98 0.82 -7.78
CA THR A 58 -18.92 1.30 -6.77
C THR A 58 -19.19 2.79 -6.97
N TYR A 59 -20.38 3.23 -6.65
CA TYR A 59 -20.68 4.65 -6.63
C TYR A 59 -20.16 5.28 -5.32
N ASN A 60 -19.47 6.40 -5.45
CA ASN A 60 -19.00 7.23 -4.34
C ASN A 60 -19.90 8.47 -4.22
N GLU A 61 -20.65 8.56 -3.11
CA GLU A 61 -21.60 9.67 -2.87
C GLU A 61 -20.89 11.01 -2.70
N ASP A 62 -19.73 11.04 -2.01
CA ASP A 62 -18.98 12.25 -1.73
C ASP A 62 -18.42 12.90 -2.99
N ARG A 63 -18.04 12.09 -3.97
CA ARG A 63 -17.48 12.54 -5.25
C ARG A 63 -18.47 12.62 -6.37
N ASN A 64 -19.67 12.06 -6.17
CA ASN A 64 -20.71 11.94 -7.20
C ASN A 64 -20.20 11.25 -8.49
N GLU A 65 -19.40 10.20 -8.33
CA GLU A 65 -18.81 9.45 -9.45
C GLU A 65 -18.75 7.96 -9.16
N VAL A 66 -18.57 7.16 -10.22
CA VAL A 66 -18.30 5.73 -10.09
C VAL A 66 -16.81 5.50 -9.96
N GLU A 67 -16.39 5.04 -8.79
CA GLU A 67 -15.03 4.61 -8.54
C GLU A 67 -14.80 3.20 -9.07
N ARG A 68 -13.62 3.00 -9.68
CA ARG A 68 -13.22 1.74 -10.29
C ARG A 68 -11.85 1.33 -9.82
N LEU A 69 -11.71 0.07 -9.41
CA LEU A 69 -10.42 -0.54 -9.12
C LEU A 69 -10.25 -1.79 -9.96
N LEU A 70 -9.09 -1.91 -10.60
CA LEU A 70 -8.65 -3.12 -11.25
C LEU A 70 -7.45 -3.68 -10.50
N VAL A 71 -7.54 -4.95 -10.11
CA VAL A 71 -6.41 -5.73 -9.57
C VAL A 71 -6.09 -6.81 -10.59
N ARG A 72 -4.83 -6.94 -11.00
CA ARG A 72 -4.42 -7.87 -12.06
C ARG A 72 -3.22 -8.70 -11.61
N ARG A 73 -3.20 -9.97 -11.97
CA ARG A 73 -2.06 -10.84 -11.76
C ARG A 73 -0.98 -10.57 -12.81
N LYS A 74 0.26 -10.34 -12.35
CA LYS A 74 1.45 -10.16 -13.16
C LYS A 74 2.55 -11.10 -12.66
N GLY A 75 2.80 -12.19 -13.37
CA GLY A 75 3.60 -13.29 -12.84
C GLY A 75 2.93 -13.91 -11.61
N GLU A 76 3.66 -13.98 -10.51
CA GLU A 76 3.12 -14.49 -9.24
C GLU A 76 2.49 -13.40 -8.35
N GLU A 77 2.65 -12.12 -8.70
CA GLU A 77 2.17 -11.00 -7.90
C GLU A 77 0.83 -10.47 -8.44
N TRP A 78 0.02 -9.97 -7.53
CA TRP A 78 -1.14 -9.18 -7.85
C TRP A 78 -0.78 -7.70 -7.76
N VAL A 79 -1.17 -6.92 -8.75
CA VAL A 79 -0.79 -5.51 -8.87
C VAL A 79 -2.00 -4.63 -9.14
N LEU A 80 -1.87 -3.35 -8.83
CA LEU A 80 -2.84 -2.30 -9.02
C LEU A 80 -2.41 -1.42 -10.21
N PRO A 81 -2.91 -1.64 -11.44
CA PRO A 81 -2.46 -0.90 -12.64
C PRO A 81 -2.67 0.61 -12.53
N SER A 82 -3.76 1.06 -11.90
CA SER A 82 -4.06 2.47 -11.64
C SER A 82 -3.03 3.18 -10.75
N HIS A 83 -2.29 2.41 -9.93
CA HIS A 83 -1.24 2.89 -9.03
C HIS A 83 0.14 2.41 -9.51
N SER A 84 0.39 2.54 -10.82
CA SER A 84 1.67 2.20 -11.48
C SER A 84 2.13 0.76 -11.25
N SER A 85 1.21 -0.17 -11.16
CA SER A 85 1.44 -1.59 -10.85
C SER A 85 2.05 -1.81 -9.46
N PHE A 86 1.59 -1.06 -8.45
CA PHE A 86 1.93 -1.33 -7.05
C PHE A 86 1.43 -2.73 -6.66
N VAL A 87 2.22 -3.44 -5.85
CA VAL A 87 1.89 -4.81 -5.42
C VAL A 87 0.75 -4.78 -4.41
N ALA A 88 -0.33 -5.50 -4.70
CA ALA A 88 -1.46 -5.64 -3.81
C ALA A 88 -1.17 -6.66 -2.69
N ASP A 89 -1.74 -6.44 -1.52
CA ASP A 89 -1.78 -7.43 -0.44
C ASP A 89 -2.74 -8.57 -0.79
N SER A 90 -2.20 -9.55 -1.52
CA SER A 90 -2.99 -10.62 -2.12
C SER A 90 -3.52 -11.64 -1.11
N GLY A 91 -2.89 -11.80 0.05
CA GLY A 91 -3.23 -12.89 0.96
C GLY A 91 -4.61 -12.74 1.59
N ARG A 92 -4.93 -11.55 2.09
CA ARG A 92 -6.17 -11.29 2.84
C ARG A 92 -7.32 -10.88 1.93
N GLN A 93 -7.12 -9.88 1.10
CA GLN A 93 -8.21 -9.26 0.34
C GLN A 93 -8.66 -10.11 -0.85
N LEU A 94 -7.73 -10.74 -1.56
CA LEU A 94 -8.06 -11.63 -2.67
C LEU A 94 -8.83 -12.86 -2.22
N GLY A 95 -8.37 -13.50 -1.13
CA GLY A 95 -9.07 -14.64 -0.56
C GLY A 95 -10.49 -14.28 -0.12
N ALA A 96 -10.67 -13.12 0.52
CA ALA A 96 -11.99 -12.64 0.93
C ALA A 96 -12.91 -12.41 -0.27
N ILE A 97 -12.42 -11.78 -1.34
CA ILE A 97 -13.19 -11.49 -2.56
C ILE A 97 -13.57 -12.77 -3.32
N VAL A 98 -12.64 -13.70 -3.45
CA VAL A 98 -12.93 -14.97 -4.12
C VAL A 98 -13.93 -15.79 -3.32
N ASN A 99 -13.77 -15.90 -2.01
CA ASN A 99 -14.72 -16.59 -1.13
C ASN A 99 -16.10 -15.93 -1.08
N LEU A 100 -16.15 -14.62 -1.37
CA LEU A 100 -17.42 -13.89 -1.42
C LEU A 100 -18.30 -14.34 -2.59
N LEU A 101 -17.72 -14.85 -3.68
CA LEU A 101 -18.44 -15.37 -4.85
C LEU A 101 -18.55 -16.89 -4.87
N LEU A 102 -17.62 -17.59 -4.18
CA LEU A 102 -17.63 -19.06 -4.10
C LEU A 102 -18.76 -19.55 -3.21
N ASP A 103 -19.34 -20.67 -3.62
CA ASP A 103 -20.30 -21.45 -2.82
C ASP A 103 -21.51 -20.65 -2.33
N LYS A 104 -21.83 -19.54 -3.01
CA LYS A 104 -22.99 -18.74 -2.69
C LYS A 104 -24.24 -19.40 -3.26
N THR A 105 -25.19 -19.66 -2.35
CA THR A 105 -26.44 -20.31 -2.69
C THR A 105 -27.54 -19.27 -2.84
N VAL A 106 -28.36 -19.42 -3.85
CA VAL A 106 -29.57 -18.61 -4.03
C VAL A 106 -30.58 -18.99 -2.96
N LEU A 107 -30.93 -18.06 -2.08
CA LEU A 107 -31.90 -18.25 -1.02
C LEU A 107 -33.34 -18.02 -1.52
N GLU A 108 -33.52 -17.05 -2.40
CA GLU A 108 -34.81 -16.64 -2.94
C GLU A 108 -34.62 -15.98 -4.31
N LYS A 109 -35.51 -16.21 -5.25
CA LYS A 109 -35.70 -15.42 -6.47
C LYS A 109 -36.73 -14.35 -6.20
N ARG A 110 -36.34 -13.08 -6.32
CA ARG A 110 -37.19 -11.95 -5.88
C ARG A 110 -37.95 -11.29 -6.98
N SER A 111 -37.39 -11.18 -8.19
CA SER A 111 -38.02 -10.59 -9.35
C SER A 111 -37.32 -11.04 -10.63
N ASP A 112 -38.05 -10.99 -11.74
CA ASP A 112 -37.57 -11.13 -13.11
C ASP A 112 -37.77 -9.83 -13.91
N ASN A 113 -38.25 -8.77 -13.27
CA ASN A 113 -38.55 -7.51 -13.93
C ASN A 113 -37.36 -6.55 -13.79
N GLN A 114 -36.87 -6.02 -14.92
CA GLN A 114 -35.79 -5.05 -14.97
C GLN A 114 -36.13 -3.74 -14.24
N GLU A 115 -37.39 -3.34 -14.21
CA GLU A 115 -37.83 -2.13 -13.49
C GLU A 115 -37.61 -2.23 -11.99
N ASP A 116 -37.61 -3.44 -11.45
CA ASP A 116 -37.35 -3.68 -10.02
C ASP A 116 -35.88 -3.50 -9.61
N HIS A 117 -34.92 -3.37 -10.56
CA HIS A 117 -33.51 -3.13 -10.26
C HIS A 117 -33.31 -1.88 -9.41
N LEU A 118 -34.08 -0.82 -9.69
CA LEU A 118 -34.06 0.42 -8.91
C LEU A 118 -34.46 0.19 -7.45
N LYS A 119 -35.50 -0.59 -7.23
CA LYS A 119 -36.08 -0.89 -5.92
C LYS A 119 -35.12 -1.71 -5.03
N TYR A 120 -34.38 -2.63 -5.64
CA TYR A 120 -33.49 -3.54 -4.93
C TYR A 120 -32.04 -3.04 -4.87
N GLY A 121 -31.75 -1.88 -5.50
CA GLY A 121 -30.41 -1.30 -5.50
C GLY A 121 -29.39 -2.11 -6.31
N VAL A 122 -29.84 -2.81 -7.36
CA VAL A 122 -28.98 -3.67 -8.20
C VAL A 122 -28.76 -3.13 -9.60
N VAL A 123 -28.88 -1.81 -9.77
CA VAL A 123 -28.53 -1.12 -11.03
C VAL A 123 -27.01 -1.18 -11.20
N ASP A 124 -26.56 -1.49 -12.42
CA ASP A 124 -25.11 -1.54 -12.71
C ASP A 124 -24.50 -0.14 -12.55
N PRO A 125 -23.41 0.01 -11.80
CA PRO A 125 -22.69 1.28 -11.72
C PRO A 125 -22.29 1.86 -13.08
N ALA A 126 -22.09 1.03 -14.10
CA ALA A 126 -21.82 1.47 -15.47
C ALA A 126 -23.00 2.23 -16.12
N GLU A 127 -24.21 2.02 -15.62
CA GLU A 127 -25.43 2.72 -16.09
C GLU A 127 -25.64 4.07 -15.38
N PHE A 128 -24.68 4.50 -14.54
CA PHE A 128 -24.78 5.78 -13.83
C PHE A 128 -24.98 6.95 -14.79
N SER A 129 -26.05 7.69 -14.55
CA SER A 129 -26.36 8.97 -15.21
C SER A 129 -27.03 9.89 -14.20
N SER A 130 -27.14 11.17 -14.53
CA SER A 130 -27.77 12.16 -13.65
C SER A 130 -29.24 11.88 -13.34
N SER A 131 -29.91 11.06 -14.15
CA SER A 131 -31.31 10.66 -14.00
C SER A 131 -31.51 9.42 -13.13
N VAL A 132 -30.45 8.64 -12.84
CA VAL A 132 -30.55 7.43 -12.02
C VAL A 132 -30.46 7.79 -10.55
N ASN A 133 -31.37 7.25 -9.75
CA ASN A 133 -31.30 7.39 -8.31
C ASN A 133 -30.04 6.70 -7.77
N ARG A 134 -29.18 7.47 -7.10
CA ARG A 134 -27.86 7.03 -6.61
C ARG A 134 -27.95 5.83 -5.65
N SER A 135 -28.98 5.80 -4.79
CA SER A 135 -29.23 4.71 -3.85
C SER A 135 -29.62 3.38 -4.54
N SER A 136 -29.91 3.42 -5.84
CA SER A 136 -30.25 2.23 -6.64
C SER A 136 -29.03 1.58 -7.28
N LEU A 137 -27.85 2.24 -7.25
CA LEU A 137 -26.62 1.70 -7.79
C LEU A 137 -26.04 0.64 -6.85
N GLY A 138 -25.77 -0.54 -7.40
CA GLY A 138 -25.14 -1.62 -6.64
C GLY A 138 -23.64 -1.54 -6.63
N LYS A 139 -23.01 -2.43 -5.85
CA LYS A 139 -21.56 -2.66 -5.89
C LYS A 139 -21.28 -3.80 -6.87
N LYS A 140 -20.54 -3.53 -7.93
CA LYS A 140 -20.22 -4.53 -8.95
C LYS A 140 -18.84 -5.12 -8.72
N ILE A 141 -18.73 -6.43 -8.82
CA ILE A 141 -17.49 -7.16 -8.84
C ILE A 141 -17.47 -8.10 -10.04
N SER A 142 -16.35 -8.11 -10.78
CA SER A 142 -16.15 -9.00 -11.93
C SER A 142 -14.80 -9.69 -11.83
N LEU A 143 -14.79 -10.99 -12.06
CA LEU A 143 -13.59 -11.83 -12.12
C LEU A 143 -13.35 -12.26 -13.56
N SER A 144 -12.13 -12.13 -14.06
CA SER A 144 -11.80 -12.54 -15.43
C SER A 144 -10.52 -13.37 -15.49
N ASP A 145 -10.40 -14.17 -16.54
CA ASP A 145 -9.23 -14.96 -16.84
C ASP A 145 -8.11 -14.14 -17.54
N ARG A 146 -7.06 -14.82 -18.01
CA ARG A 146 -5.93 -14.20 -18.73
C ARG A 146 -6.30 -13.59 -20.08
N ASN A 147 -7.39 -14.06 -20.70
CA ASN A 147 -7.90 -13.59 -21.99
C ASN A 147 -8.95 -12.49 -21.82
N ASN A 148 -9.17 -11.99 -20.58
CA ASN A 148 -10.24 -11.09 -20.17
C ASN A 148 -11.65 -11.69 -20.35
N LYS A 149 -11.80 -13.03 -20.49
CA LYS A 149 -13.10 -13.69 -20.43
C LYS A 149 -13.63 -13.59 -19.00
N GLU A 150 -14.85 -13.10 -18.83
CA GLU A 150 -15.51 -13.02 -17.53
C GLU A 150 -15.82 -14.43 -17.03
N LEU A 151 -15.36 -14.75 -15.81
CA LEU A 151 -15.58 -16.01 -15.12
C LEU A 151 -16.78 -15.92 -14.17
N ALA A 152 -16.92 -14.78 -13.51
CA ALA A 152 -18.06 -14.48 -12.65
C ALA A 152 -18.22 -12.96 -12.52
N SER A 153 -19.46 -12.50 -12.48
CA SER A 153 -19.76 -11.08 -12.22
C SER A 153 -21.03 -10.95 -11.41
N LEU A 154 -21.02 -10.05 -10.44
CA LEU A 154 -22.14 -9.87 -9.52
C LEU A 154 -22.31 -8.40 -9.18
N ILE A 155 -23.55 -7.94 -9.15
CA ILE A 155 -23.97 -6.67 -8.59
C ILE A 155 -24.65 -6.96 -7.26
N VAL A 156 -24.12 -6.38 -6.18
CA VAL A 156 -24.66 -6.51 -4.82
C VAL A 156 -25.37 -5.22 -4.47
N GLY A 157 -26.65 -5.32 -4.19
CA GLY A 157 -27.53 -4.19 -3.88
C GLY A 157 -27.83 -4.03 -2.39
N LEU A 158 -29.06 -3.57 -2.11
CA LEU A 158 -29.50 -3.26 -0.75
C LEU A 158 -29.60 -4.52 0.13
N PRO A 159 -29.42 -4.37 1.45
CA PRO A 159 -29.67 -5.46 2.39
C PRO A 159 -31.16 -5.79 2.48
N LEU A 160 -31.49 -7.04 2.78
CA LEU A 160 -32.86 -7.46 3.05
C LEU A 160 -33.37 -6.79 4.33
N LYS A 161 -34.55 -6.14 4.27
CA LYS A 161 -35.09 -5.31 5.36
C LYS A 161 -35.27 -6.04 6.70
N ASN A 162 -35.57 -7.34 6.66
CA ASN A 162 -35.86 -8.14 7.84
C ASN A 162 -34.69 -9.05 8.28
N ASP A 163 -33.46 -8.75 7.86
CA ASP A 163 -32.26 -9.45 8.30
C ASP A 163 -31.53 -8.66 9.39
N PRO A 164 -31.58 -9.10 10.67
CA PRO A 164 -30.94 -8.40 11.77
C PRO A 164 -29.40 -8.32 11.64
N LYS A 165 -28.80 -9.32 10.99
CA LYS A 165 -27.36 -9.39 10.76
C LYS A 165 -26.91 -8.62 9.51
N ARG A 166 -27.87 -8.18 8.69
CA ARG A 166 -27.61 -7.49 7.42
C ARG A 166 -26.62 -8.22 6.48
N LEU A 167 -26.65 -9.54 6.49
CA LEU A 167 -25.82 -10.38 5.63
C LEU A 167 -26.56 -10.82 4.35
N LYS A 168 -27.91 -10.79 4.35
CA LYS A 168 -28.71 -11.12 3.17
C LYS A 168 -28.90 -9.88 2.31
N HIS A 169 -28.46 -9.96 1.07
CA HIS A 169 -28.53 -8.85 0.11
C HIS A 169 -29.25 -9.27 -1.16
N TYR A 170 -29.88 -8.30 -1.79
CA TYR A 170 -30.33 -8.45 -3.16
C TYR A 170 -29.10 -8.45 -4.07
N VAL A 171 -29.08 -9.39 -5.01
CA VAL A 171 -27.99 -9.52 -5.96
C VAL A 171 -28.54 -9.73 -7.37
N ARG A 172 -27.78 -9.29 -8.37
CA ARG A 172 -28.10 -9.47 -9.79
C ARG A 172 -26.83 -9.82 -10.57
N ILE A 173 -26.96 -10.66 -11.55
CA ILE A 173 -25.89 -10.87 -12.52
C ILE A 173 -26.02 -9.83 -13.62
N PRO A 174 -24.94 -9.14 -13.99
CA PRO A 174 -24.96 -8.18 -15.08
C PRO A 174 -25.54 -8.80 -16.36
N GLY A 175 -26.37 -8.02 -17.07
CA GLY A 175 -27.02 -8.49 -18.29
C GLY A 175 -28.26 -9.36 -18.09
N GLN A 176 -28.60 -9.74 -16.86
CA GLN A 176 -29.79 -10.53 -16.54
C GLN A 176 -30.87 -9.70 -15.83
N PRO A 177 -32.17 -9.94 -16.06
CA PRO A 177 -33.24 -9.23 -15.38
C PRO A 177 -33.49 -9.75 -13.97
N SER A 178 -33.14 -11.01 -13.67
CA SER A 178 -33.47 -11.68 -12.42
C SER A 178 -32.69 -11.11 -11.21
N VAL A 179 -33.43 -10.86 -10.13
CA VAL A 179 -32.91 -10.44 -8.84
C VAL A 179 -33.06 -11.58 -7.84
N TYR A 180 -31.99 -11.90 -7.15
CA TYR A 180 -31.92 -12.96 -6.15
C TYR A 180 -31.58 -12.40 -4.76
N VAL A 181 -31.82 -13.21 -3.72
CA VAL A 181 -31.37 -12.99 -2.36
C VAL A 181 -30.26 -14.00 -2.05
N VAL A 182 -29.14 -13.50 -1.56
CA VAL A 182 -27.97 -14.33 -1.21
C VAL A 182 -27.38 -13.85 0.11
N ASP A 183 -26.80 -14.78 0.87
CA ASP A 183 -26.01 -14.44 2.07
C ASP A 183 -24.60 -14.01 1.64
N ILE A 184 -24.37 -12.70 1.68
CA ILE A 184 -23.14 -12.07 1.19
C ILE A 184 -22.79 -10.81 2.01
N ASP A 185 -21.54 -10.68 2.41
CA ASP A 185 -21.04 -9.45 3.07
C ASP A 185 -20.36 -8.53 2.05
N PRO A 186 -21.02 -7.44 1.63
CA PRO A 186 -20.47 -6.54 0.61
C PRO A 186 -19.40 -5.57 1.13
N ARG A 187 -19.02 -5.61 2.42
CA ARG A 187 -18.02 -4.69 3.00
C ARG A 187 -16.64 -4.85 2.37
N GLY A 188 -16.32 -6.08 1.94
CA GLY A 188 -15.08 -6.36 1.21
C GLY A 188 -15.06 -5.85 -0.24
N ILE A 189 -16.22 -5.53 -0.84
CA ILE A 189 -16.31 -4.98 -2.19
C ILE A 189 -16.04 -3.48 -2.11
N THR A 190 -14.78 -3.09 -2.23
CA THR A 190 -14.37 -1.69 -2.15
C THR A 190 -13.27 -1.38 -3.17
N PRO A 191 -13.38 -0.26 -3.93
CA PRO A 191 -12.33 0.23 -4.80
C PRO A 191 -11.25 1.02 -4.04
N ASN A 192 -11.38 1.16 -2.73
CA ASN A 192 -10.43 1.93 -1.92
C ASN A 192 -9.05 1.26 -1.92
N PHE A 193 -8.04 1.96 -2.42
CA PHE A 193 -6.66 1.52 -2.51
C PHE A 193 -6.12 0.96 -1.19
N THR A 194 -6.41 1.62 -0.05
CA THR A 194 -5.89 1.23 1.27
C THR A 194 -6.33 -0.16 1.73
N ALA A 195 -7.47 -0.65 1.22
CA ALA A 195 -7.95 -2.00 1.51
C ALA A 195 -7.13 -3.10 0.79
N TRP A 196 -6.39 -2.72 -0.26
CA TRP A 196 -5.68 -3.63 -1.15
C TRP A 196 -4.17 -3.64 -0.94
N VAL A 197 -3.67 -2.89 0.02
CA VAL A 197 -2.24 -2.79 0.31
C VAL A 197 -1.94 -3.07 1.78
N SER A 198 -0.75 -3.57 2.05
CA SER A 198 -0.32 -3.82 3.41
C SER A 198 0.28 -2.56 4.04
N PRO A 199 -0.20 -2.12 5.20
CA PRO A 199 0.43 -1.02 5.93
C PRO A 199 1.72 -1.44 6.65
N ASN A 200 2.05 -2.74 6.68
CA ASN A 200 3.30 -3.26 7.26
C ASN A 200 4.46 -3.11 6.26
N LEU A 201 4.89 -1.86 6.05
CA LEU A 201 5.96 -1.55 5.09
C LEU A 201 7.29 -2.17 5.46
N LEU A 202 7.62 -2.24 6.75
CA LEU A 202 8.89 -2.75 7.26
C LEU A 202 8.94 -4.28 7.33
N LYS A 203 7.82 -4.95 7.11
CA LYS A 203 7.69 -6.41 7.18
C LYS A 203 8.27 -6.99 8.48
N LEU A 204 7.95 -6.33 9.60
CA LEU A 204 8.39 -6.77 10.93
C LEU A 204 7.75 -8.10 11.30
N SER A 205 8.54 -8.96 11.97
CA SER A 205 8.15 -10.28 12.44
C SER A 205 8.85 -10.57 13.78
N GLN A 206 8.57 -11.71 14.40
CA GLN A 206 9.30 -12.11 15.60
C GLN A 206 10.82 -12.25 15.38
N ALA A 207 11.25 -12.73 14.20
CA ALA A 207 12.66 -12.87 13.85
C ALA A 207 13.34 -11.52 13.58
N THR A 208 12.56 -10.52 13.20
CA THR A 208 13.03 -9.15 12.88
C THR A 208 12.40 -8.15 13.85
N ARG A 209 12.40 -8.51 15.15
CA ARG A 209 11.82 -7.69 16.21
C ARG A 209 12.48 -6.31 16.29
N LEU A 210 11.69 -5.35 16.70
CA LEU A 210 12.12 -4.00 16.97
C LEU A 210 13.17 -3.99 18.09
N GLN A 211 14.28 -3.30 17.87
CA GLN A 211 15.33 -3.10 18.88
C GLN A 211 15.31 -1.66 19.40
N ASP A 212 15.28 -0.69 18.50
CA ASP A 212 15.04 0.69 18.90
C ASP A 212 14.34 1.51 17.80
N VAL A 213 13.75 2.62 18.21
CA VAL A 213 13.17 3.64 17.36
C VAL A 213 13.68 5.00 17.78
N THR A 214 14.32 5.70 16.86
CA THR A 214 14.76 7.08 17.04
C THR A 214 13.89 8.01 16.20
N VAL A 215 13.31 9.02 16.81
CA VAL A 215 12.60 10.11 16.14
C VAL A 215 13.46 11.37 16.19
N ASP A 216 13.85 11.86 15.02
CA ASP A 216 14.50 13.15 14.86
C ASP A 216 13.47 14.17 14.37
N SER A 217 13.02 15.04 15.26
CA SER A 217 12.07 16.11 14.95
C SER A 217 12.83 17.38 14.62
N TYR A 218 12.83 17.74 13.34
CA TYR A 218 13.44 18.96 12.83
C TYR A 218 12.65 19.50 11.65
N ARG A 219 12.85 20.79 11.36
CA ARG A 219 12.48 21.42 10.09
C ARG A 219 13.73 21.64 9.26
N LEU A 220 13.65 21.40 7.97
CA LEU A 220 14.75 21.57 7.04
C LEU A 220 14.45 22.67 6.04
N ASP A 221 15.33 23.68 5.97
CA ASP A 221 15.33 24.65 4.90
C ASP A 221 16.09 24.08 3.69
N LEU A 222 15.38 23.75 2.63
CA LEU A 222 15.94 23.15 1.41
C LEU A 222 16.73 24.14 0.55
N GLU A 223 16.61 25.44 0.78
CA GLU A 223 17.35 26.45 0.05
C GLU A 223 18.76 26.69 0.64
N LYS A 224 18.96 26.33 1.89
CA LYS A 224 20.28 26.36 2.52
C LYS A 224 21.03 25.05 2.27
N ILE A 225 22.31 25.14 1.95
CA ILE A 225 23.13 24.00 1.51
C ILE A 225 23.89 23.33 2.67
N ASP A 226 24.08 24.03 3.78
CA ASP A 226 24.88 23.57 4.91
C ASP A 226 24.06 22.80 5.97
N THR A 227 24.78 22.20 6.93
CA THR A 227 24.18 21.46 8.05
C THR A 227 23.44 22.36 9.04
N SER A 228 23.71 23.69 9.04
CA SER A 228 22.99 24.71 9.83
C SER A 228 21.55 24.94 9.35
N SER A 229 21.14 24.30 8.27
CA SER A 229 19.79 24.37 7.70
C SER A 229 18.73 23.56 8.44
N ARG A 230 19.11 22.76 9.46
CA ARG A 230 18.19 22.01 10.30
C ARG A 230 17.84 22.84 11.55
N ASP A 231 16.57 23.12 11.70
CA ASP A 231 16.00 23.64 12.95
C ASP A 231 15.46 22.43 13.74
N VAL A 232 16.27 21.95 14.71
CA VAL A 232 15.97 20.74 15.47
C VAL A 232 15.13 21.13 16.68
N SER A 233 14.01 20.41 16.89
CA SER A 233 13.16 20.58 18.06
C SER A 233 13.50 19.58 19.15
N TYR A 234 13.52 18.31 18.80
CA TYR A 234 13.90 17.25 19.73
C TYR A 234 14.39 16.01 19.00
N ARG A 235 15.10 15.16 19.73
CA ARG A 235 15.35 13.77 19.41
C ARG A 235 14.81 12.88 20.52
N SER A 236 14.07 11.85 20.18
CA SER A 236 13.67 10.82 21.14
C SER A 236 14.11 9.45 20.66
N GLN A 237 14.57 8.61 21.59
CA GLN A 237 14.93 7.23 21.32
C GLN A 237 14.22 6.31 22.30
N LEU A 238 13.56 5.29 21.78
CA LEU A 238 12.98 4.21 22.55
C LEU A 238 13.79 2.95 22.29
N VAL A 239 14.40 2.39 23.33
CA VAL A 239 15.20 1.17 23.27
C VAL A 239 14.41 0.02 23.87
N VAL A 240 14.23 -1.06 23.11
CA VAL A 240 13.54 -2.26 23.56
C VAL A 240 14.54 -3.28 24.09
N GLY A 241 14.82 -3.22 25.39
CA GLY A 241 15.63 -4.21 26.09
C GLY A 241 14.86 -5.53 26.33
N GLU A 242 15.57 -6.56 26.82
CA GLU A 242 14.95 -7.86 27.10
C GLU A 242 13.86 -7.81 28.19
N LYS A 243 14.03 -6.94 29.19
CA LYS A 243 13.13 -6.82 30.35
C LYS A 243 12.57 -5.43 30.59
N LYS A 244 13.08 -4.42 29.87
CA LYS A 244 12.78 -3.01 30.11
C LYS A 244 12.75 -2.25 28.80
N ILE A 245 11.88 -1.28 28.72
CA ILE A 245 11.85 -0.27 27.67
C ILE A 245 12.44 1.00 28.26
N ASP A 246 13.50 1.50 27.67
CA ASP A 246 14.14 2.76 28.04
C ASP A 246 13.78 3.85 27.03
N VAL A 247 13.53 5.06 27.53
CA VAL A 247 13.22 6.23 26.69
C VAL A 247 14.23 7.31 27.02
N VAL A 248 14.94 7.77 25.98
CA VAL A 248 15.83 8.92 26.04
C VAL A 248 15.19 10.07 25.27
N LEU A 249 15.21 11.27 25.81
CA LEU A 249 14.70 12.47 25.19
C LEU A 249 15.78 13.56 25.23
N GLU A 250 16.12 14.12 24.09
CA GLU A 250 16.97 15.28 23.94
C GLU A 250 16.16 16.44 23.34
N THR A 251 16.25 17.62 23.91
CA THR A 251 15.56 18.81 23.41
C THR A 251 16.58 19.87 22.98
N ALA A 252 16.21 20.66 21.99
CA ALA A 252 17.05 21.76 21.54
C ALA A 252 17.05 22.90 22.57
N SER A 253 18.22 23.41 22.87
CA SER A 253 18.42 24.65 23.63
C SER A 253 18.45 25.87 22.68
N GLU A 254 18.43 27.08 23.24
CA GLU A 254 18.44 28.33 22.47
C GLU A 254 19.66 28.46 21.51
N ASP A 255 20.77 27.80 21.84
CA ASP A 255 21.96 27.74 20.98
C ASP A 255 21.92 26.60 19.93
N GLY A 256 20.79 25.90 19.83
CA GLY A 256 20.54 24.84 18.84
C GLY A 256 21.19 23.49 19.17
N LYS A 257 21.80 23.33 20.37
CA LYS A 257 22.34 22.05 20.81
C LYS A 257 21.26 21.18 21.44
N LEU A 258 21.38 19.89 21.24
CA LEU A 258 20.52 18.91 21.91
C LEU A 258 21.07 18.61 23.31
N ASN A 259 20.20 18.73 24.31
CA ASN A 259 20.51 18.39 25.70
C ASN A 259 19.53 17.31 26.17
N GLU A 260 20.08 16.29 26.83
CA GLU A 260 19.27 15.22 27.41
C GLU A 260 18.39 15.78 28.55
N VAL A 261 17.13 15.42 28.50
CA VAL A 261 16.14 15.78 29.52
C VAL A 261 15.38 14.53 29.96
N MET A 262 14.97 14.53 31.25
CA MET A 262 14.16 13.42 31.75
C MET A 262 12.71 13.60 31.26
N PRO A 263 12.19 12.66 30.43
CA PRO A 263 10.83 12.79 29.93
C PRO A 263 9.81 12.54 31.04
N ASP A 264 8.76 13.34 31.09
CA ASP A 264 7.61 13.08 31.95
C ASP A 264 6.80 11.85 31.50
N ALA A 265 5.84 11.40 32.33
CA ALA A 265 5.04 10.20 32.03
C ALA A 265 4.22 10.35 30.74
N GLY A 266 3.73 11.56 30.42
CA GLY A 266 2.99 11.86 29.22
C GLY A 266 3.88 11.79 27.96
N GLN A 267 5.07 12.37 28.02
CA GLN A 267 6.07 12.30 26.95
C GLN A 267 6.53 10.87 26.73
N GLN A 268 6.81 10.09 27.79
CA GLN A 268 7.15 8.67 27.68
C GLN A 268 6.04 7.87 26.97
N GLY A 269 4.79 8.05 27.37
CA GLY A 269 3.65 7.39 26.74
C GLY A 269 3.51 7.75 25.26
N THR A 270 3.71 9.00 24.90
CA THR A 270 3.65 9.50 23.53
C THR A 270 4.76 8.89 22.66
N ILE A 271 5.99 8.82 23.17
CA ILE A 271 7.15 8.21 22.48
C ILE A 271 6.92 6.70 22.28
N GLN A 272 6.36 6.00 23.28
CA GLN A 272 6.03 4.59 23.17
C GLN A 272 4.94 4.33 22.12
N GLN A 273 3.91 5.19 22.04
CA GLN A 273 2.88 5.10 21.00
C GLN A 273 3.46 5.34 19.61
N ALA A 274 4.36 6.33 19.45
CA ALA A 274 5.04 6.60 18.19
C ALA A 274 5.83 5.37 17.72
N ALA A 275 6.60 4.75 18.60
CA ALA A 275 7.33 3.53 18.30
C ALA A 275 6.41 2.36 17.91
N GLY A 276 5.27 2.20 18.59
CA GLY A 276 4.26 1.18 18.26
C GLY A 276 3.63 1.39 16.89
N SER A 277 3.46 2.64 16.44
CA SER A 277 2.86 2.98 15.15
C SER A 277 3.68 2.54 13.94
N ILE A 278 4.99 2.26 14.13
CA ILE A 278 5.90 1.77 13.09
C ILE A 278 5.48 0.41 12.52
N THR A 279 4.79 -0.41 13.30
CA THR A 279 4.35 -1.74 12.87
C THR A 279 3.27 -1.68 11.79
N SER A 280 2.56 -0.54 11.70
CA SER A 280 1.47 -0.33 10.75
C SER A 280 1.43 1.14 10.31
N ILE A 281 1.99 1.42 9.14
CA ILE A 281 2.06 2.75 8.55
C ILE A 281 1.04 2.83 7.41
N PRO A 282 -0.18 3.33 7.66
CA PRO A 282 -1.18 3.46 6.62
C PRO A 282 -0.79 4.57 5.63
N PHE A 283 -0.96 4.29 4.35
CA PHE A 283 -0.73 5.23 3.27
C PHE A 283 -1.91 5.21 2.30
N SER A 284 -2.26 6.37 1.78
CA SER A 284 -3.45 6.57 0.95
C SER A 284 -3.19 6.39 -0.55
N ASP A 285 -1.94 6.53 -0.98
CA ASP A 285 -1.53 6.39 -2.38
C ASP A 285 -0.02 6.15 -2.47
N VAL A 286 0.45 5.84 -3.67
CA VAL A 286 1.87 5.75 -4.02
C VAL A 286 2.16 6.49 -5.31
N ILE A 287 3.30 7.16 -5.37
CA ILE A 287 3.80 7.87 -6.55
C ILE A 287 5.12 7.25 -6.96
N THR A 288 5.27 6.96 -8.25
CA THR A 288 6.54 6.42 -8.75
C THR A 288 7.65 7.46 -8.70
N LYS A 289 8.81 7.06 -8.20
CA LYS A 289 10.05 7.79 -8.42
C LYS A 289 10.42 7.72 -9.90
N SER A 290 11.06 8.75 -10.42
CA SER A 290 11.65 8.65 -11.77
C SER A 290 12.62 7.46 -11.81
N LYS A 291 12.77 6.83 -12.99
CA LYS A 291 13.71 5.71 -13.15
C LYS A 291 15.14 6.10 -12.74
N LEU A 292 15.51 7.36 -12.97
CA LEU A 292 16.80 7.92 -12.56
C LEU A 292 16.91 8.04 -11.04
N ALA A 293 15.89 8.58 -10.35
CA ALA A 293 15.87 8.67 -8.89
C ALA A 293 15.90 7.28 -8.23
N ALA A 294 15.14 6.33 -8.75
CA ALA A 294 15.15 4.96 -8.25
C ALA A 294 16.51 4.27 -8.44
N LYS A 295 17.22 4.55 -9.55
CA LYS A 295 18.55 4.01 -9.84
C LYS A 295 19.61 4.68 -8.98
N SER A 296 19.56 6.00 -8.82
CA SER A 296 20.51 6.77 -7.99
C SER A 296 20.47 6.37 -6.51
N LEU A 297 19.31 5.99 -6.00
CA LEU A 297 19.18 5.45 -4.64
C LEU A 297 19.81 4.06 -4.47
N ARG A 298 19.98 3.31 -5.56
CA ARG A 298 20.61 1.97 -5.54
C ARG A 298 22.11 2.03 -5.85
N LYS A 299 22.50 2.83 -6.83
CA LYS A 299 23.91 3.02 -7.26
C LYS A 299 24.05 4.44 -7.82
N PRO A 300 24.52 5.40 -7.05
CA PRO A 300 24.74 6.79 -7.49
C PRO A 300 25.79 6.86 -8.58
N ASN A 301 25.53 7.64 -9.65
CA ASN A 301 26.51 8.06 -10.62
C ASN A 301 26.28 9.51 -11.04
N GLN A 302 27.31 10.22 -11.47
CA GLN A 302 27.34 11.69 -11.58
C GLN A 302 26.28 12.32 -12.52
N GLU A 303 25.94 11.70 -13.63
CA GLU A 303 25.04 12.30 -14.64
C GLU A 303 23.52 12.12 -14.32
N SER A 304 23.16 11.02 -13.66
CA SER A 304 21.79 10.75 -13.29
C SER A 304 21.37 11.45 -11.99
N GLU A 305 22.34 11.92 -11.18
CA GLU A 305 22.14 12.45 -9.84
C GLU A 305 21.39 13.78 -9.83
N LYS A 306 21.75 14.76 -10.66
CA LYS A 306 21.19 16.11 -10.60
C LYS A 306 19.66 16.16 -10.83
N SER A 307 19.17 15.53 -11.87
CA SER A 307 17.71 15.53 -12.15
C SER A 307 16.93 14.68 -11.15
N ALA A 308 17.56 13.61 -10.62
CA ALA A 308 17.00 12.80 -9.55
C ALA A 308 16.86 13.60 -8.25
N PHE A 309 17.90 14.32 -7.86
CA PHE A 309 17.91 15.15 -6.66
C PHE A 309 16.96 16.33 -6.74
N GLU A 310 16.84 16.98 -7.89
CA GLU A 310 15.82 18.00 -8.12
C GLU A 310 14.38 17.45 -7.99
N SER A 311 14.15 16.25 -8.49
CA SER A 311 12.87 15.57 -8.30
C SER A 311 12.57 15.23 -6.83
N MET A 312 13.60 14.90 -6.06
CA MET A 312 13.49 14.64 -4.62
C MET A 312 13.31 15.95 -3.83
N LYS A 313 14.06 17.00 -4.18
CA LYS A 313 13.97 18.33 -3.55
C LYS A 313 12.52 18.88 -3.64
N ARG A 314 11.87 18.77 -4.78
CA ARG A 314 10.47 19.19 -4.97
C ARG A 314 9.47 18.45 -4.06
N ARG A 315 9.85 17.30 -3.51
CA ARG A 315 9.04 16.51 -2.57
C ARG A 315 9.49 16.63 -1.13
N GLY A 316 10.39 17.58 -0.86
CA GLY A 316 10.86 17.85 0.48
C GLY A 316 11.99 16.94 0.96
N PHE A 317 12.77 16.36 0.04
CA PHE A 317 13.92 15.53 0.38
C PHE A 317 15.21 16.15 -0.13
N ARG A 318 16.25 16.14 0.69
CA ARG A 318 17.61 16.55 0.32
C ARG A 318 18.53 15.34 0.36
N VAL A 319 19.43 15.29 -0.62
CA VAL A 319 20.49 14.30 -0.69
C VAL A 319 21.80 15.05 -0.77
N THR A 320 22.67 14.81 0.19
CA THR A 320 24.00 15.45 0.27
C THR A 320 25.04 14.34 0.20
N LYS A 321 26.07 14.55 -0.62
CA LYS A 321 27.22 13.67 -0.66
C LYS A 321 28.15 14.08 0.49
N PHE A 322 28.41 13.17 1.42
CA PHE A 322 29.27 13.44 2.58
C PHE A 322 30.73 13.15 2.28
N ASP A 323 30.98 12.05 1.56
CA ASP A 323 32.29 11.65 1.03
C ASP A 323 32.09 10.89 -0.30
N ASP A 324 33.14 10.32 -0.89
CA ASP A 324 33.06 9.65 -2.18
C ASP A 324 32.15 8.42 -2.20
N GLU A 325 31.82 7.83 -1.05
CA GLU A 325 31.01 6.62 -0.94
C GLU A 325 29.72 6.81 -0.13
N THR A 326 29.64 7.86 0.70
CA THR A 326 28.55 8.03 1.68
C THR A 326 27.58 9.15 1.29
N TRP A 327 26.29 8.80 1.24
CA TRP A 327 25.20 9.72 0.98
C TRP A 327 24.38 9.96 2.24
N GLN A 328 24.13 11.22 2.53
CA GLN A 328 23.25 11.63 3.61
C GLN A 328 21.91 12.07 3.05
N PHE A 329 20.85 11.55 3.65
CA PHE A 329 19.46 11.92 3.31
C PHE A 329 18.87 12.77 4.43
N ASP A 330 18.13 13.80 4.03
CA ASP A 330 17.38 14.68 4.89
C ASP A 330 15.96 14.91 4.33
N SER A 331 15.06 15.37 5.18
CA SER A 331 13.67 15.66 4.78
C SER A 331 13.10 16.86 5.52
N MET A 332 12.15 17.56 4.91
CA MET A 332 11.56 18.77 5.51
C MET A 332 10.83 18.50 6.82
N GLY A 333 10.23 17.34 6.98
CA GLY A 333 9.38 17.00 8.11
C GLY A 333 10.05 16.11 9.16
N GLY A 334 11.40 16.01 9.17
CA GLY A 334 12.10 15.13 10.10
C GLY A 334 12.15 13.67 9.67
N SER A 335 12.71 12.81 10.52
CA SER A 335 12.90 11.40 10.21
C SER A 335 12.64 10.49 11.41
N VAL A 336 12.32 9.22 11.09
CA VAL A 336 12.17 8.16 12.09
C VAL A 336 13.07 7.00 11.67
N THR A 337 14.04 6.66 12.50
CA THR A 337 14.96 5.54 12.27
C THR A 337 14.56 4.36 13.14
N VAL A 338 14.36 3.22 12.51
CA VAL A 338 14.00 1.96 13.15
C VAL A 338 15.18 1.01 13.02
N ARG A 339 15.59 0.40 14.14
CA ARG A 339 16.62 -0.63 14.16
C ARG A 339 16.02 -1.96 14.62
N THR A 340 16.39 -3.02 13.96
CA THR A 340 15.89 -4.37 14.22
C THR A 340 17.00 -5.30 14.67
N ALA A 341 16.65 -6.35 15.41
CA ALA A 341 17.59 -7.27 16.05
C ALA A 341 18.50 -8.06 15.07
N ASP A 342 18.18 -8.05 13.79
CA ASP A 342 19.01 -8.60 12.71
C ASP A 342 19.98 -7.57 12.10
N GLY A 343 20.18 -6.42 12.75
CA GLY A 343 21.12 -5.37 12.35
C GLY A 343 20.60 -4.49 11.21
N VAL A 344 19.34 -4.66 10.75
CA VAL A 344 18.79 -3.81 9.71
C VAL A 344 18.26 -2.52 10.30
N THR A 345 18.60 -1.41 9.65
CA THR A 345 18.06 -0.08 9.92
C THR A 345 17.14 0.33 8.80
N VAL A 346 16.00 0.95 9.13
CA VAL A 346 15.12 1.58 8.14
C VAL A 346 14.83 3.00 8.59
N THR A 347 15.19 3.97 7.77
CA THR A 347 14.89 5.38 8.04
C THR A 347 13.72 5.81 7.17
N LEU A 348 12.70 6.36 7.81
CA LEU A 348 11.51 6.96 7.24
C LEU A 348 11.75 8.48 7.20
N TYR A 349 11.79 9.04 6.01
CA TYR A 349 11.95 10.48 5.77
C TYR A 349 10.60 11.09 5.45
N ILE A 350 10.16 12.08 6.23
CA ILE A 350 8.88 12.77 6.06
C ILE A 350 9.13 14.00 5.19
N GLY A 351 8.59 14.00 3.99
CA GLY A 351 8.79 15.06 3.00
C GLY A 351 7.79 16.21 3.12
N ALA A 352 7.70 16.99 2.04
CA ALA A 352 6.78 18.11 1.91
C ALA A 352 5.31 17.64 1.86
N ILE A 353 4.40 18.62 2.04
CA ILE A 353 2.97 18.41 1.83
C ILE A 353 2.73 18.13 0.35
N ASP A 354 1.93 17.12 0.05
CA ASP A 354 1.45 16.82 -1.30
C ASP A 354 0.27 17.74 -1.66
N ASN A 355 0.55 18.76 -2.44
CA ASN A 355 -0.47 19.70 -2.94
C ASN A 355 -1.26 19.12 -4.13
N GLN A 356 -0.92 17.92 -4.62
CA GLN A 356 -1.64 17.23 -5.69
C GLN A 356 -2.74 16.34 -5.11
N THR A 357 -3.72 16.94 -4.48
CA THR A 357 -4.89 16.22 -3.93
C THR A 357 -5.65 15.52 -5.06
N ARG A 358 -5.35 14.25 -5.30
CA ARG A 358 -6.20 13.36 -6.11
C ARG A 358 -7.51 13.04 -5.40
N ASN A 359 -7.55 13.26 -4.11
CA ASN A 359 -8.72 13.06 -3.26
C ASN A 359 -9.14 14.41 -2.70
N ASN A 360 -10.37 14.79 -2.95
CA ASN A 360 -11.02 16.05 -2.50
C ASN A 360 -11.14 16.14 -0.94
N SER A 361 -10.21 15.51 -0.23
CA SER A 361 -10.11 15.51 1.23
C SER A 361 -9.38 16.79 1.65
N LEU A 362 -9.98 17.55 2.54
CA LEU A 362 -9.38 18.72 3.20
C LEU A 362 -8.17 18.37 4.10
N LYS A 363 -7.77 17.09 4.13
CA LYS A 363 -6.65 16.62 4.95
C LYS A 363 -5.34 16.79 4.19
N LEU A 364 -4.36 17.37 4.86
CA LEU A 364 -3.00 17.46 4.36
C LEU A 364 -2.38 16.06 4.27
N ASN A 365 -1.69 15.82 3.17
CA ASN A 365 -0.94 14.59 2.95
C ASN A 365 0.54 14.93 2.78
N HIS A 366 1.42 14.02 3.16
CA HIS A 366 2.86 14.18 3.06
C HIS A 366 3.48 13.07 2.22
N TYR A 367 4.58 13.41 1.56
CA TYR A 367 5.44 12.41 0.96
C TYR A 367 6.23 11.67 2.04
N LEU A 368 6.28 10.35 1.95
CA LEU A 368 7.15 9.51 2.78
C LEU A 368 8.12 8.73 1.88
N MET A 369 9.39 8.77 2.23
CA MET A 369 10.44 7.97 1.59
C MET A 369 11.10 7.07 2.64
N LEU A 370 11.37 5.81 2.26
CA LEU A 370 12.04 4.84 3.11
C LEU A 370 13.36 4.42 2.48
N VAL A 371 14.37 4.28 3.34
CA VAL A 371 15.70 3.78 2.98
C VAL A 371 16.14 2.77 4.02
N ALA A 372 16.59 1.60 3.58
CA ALA A 372 17.10 0.56 4.46
C ALA A 372 18.63 0.46 4.37
N GLY A 373 19.25 0.18 5.49
CA GLY A 373 20.69 -0.03 5.65
C GLY A 373 20.97 -1.18 6.62
N VAL A 374 22.25 -1.39 6.91
CA VAL A 374 22.71 -2.30 7.95
C VAL A 374 23.63 -1.54 8.89
N ASP A 375 23.34 -1.60 10.16
CA ASP A 375 24.17 -1.08 11.24
C ASP A 375 24.91 -2.27 11.87
N GLU A 376 26.16 -2.42 11.52
CA GLU A 376 26.99 -3.54 11.99
C GLU A 376 27.32 -3.47 13.49
N SER A 377 27.18 -2.29 14.10
CA SER A 377 27.38 -2.10 15.54
C SER A 377 26.31 -2.81 16.38
N LEU A 378 25.13 -3.05 15.80
CA LEU A 378 24.05 -3.80 16.44
C LEU A 378 24.33 -5.30 16.55
N ILE A 379 25.33 -5.79 15.81
CA ILE A 379 25.82 -7.17 15.85
C ILE A 379 27.31 -7.10 16.22
N PRO A 380 27.62 -6.93 17.52
CA PRO A 380 28.99 -6.67 17.96
C PRO A 380 29.96 -7.79 17.60
N GLU A 381 31.22 -7.42 17.46
CA GLU A 381 32.27 -8.41 17.25
C GLU A 381 32.43 -9.26 18.51
N PRO A 382 32.54 -10.59 18.36
CA PRO A 382 32.86 -11.45 19.48
C PRO A 382 34.21 -11.07 20.10
N GLU A 383 34.27 -11.02 21.42
CA GLU A 383 35.52 -10.79 22.12
C GLU A 383 36.55 -11.88 21.80
N LYS A 384 37.73 -11.46 21.42
CA LYS A 384 38.83 -12.35 21.16
C LYS A 384 39.28 -12.96 22.50
N PRO A 385 39.44 -14.31 22.61
CA PRO A 385 40.00 -14.86 23.83
C PRO A 385 41.40 -14.29 24.07
N GLU A 386 41.67 -13.91 25.29
CA GLU A 386 43.02 -13.50 25.68
C GLU A 386 44.01 -14.61 25.29
N ALA A 387 45.15 -14.23 24.70
CA ALA A 387 46.16 -15.20 24.29
C ALA A 387 46.62 -15.93 25.56
N ALA A 388 46.11 -17.12 25.80
CA ALA A 388 46.69 -18.02 26.80
C ALA A 388 48.14 -18.28 26.42
N ASN A 389 49.03 -18.22 27.40
CA ASN A 389 50.44 -18.55 27.25
C ASN A 389 50.60 -19.80 26.39
N GLU A 390 51.60 -19.82 25.49
CA GLU A 390 51.80 -20.80 24.42
C GLU A 390 51.74 -22.28 24.86
N ASP A 391 51.64 -22.59 26.15
CA ASP A 391 51.67 -23.92 26.73
C ASP A 391 50.32 -24.47 27.23
N SER A 392 49.24 -23.66 27.25
CA SER A 392 47.89 -24.13 27.60
C SER A 392 46.99 -24.10 26.37
N GLY A 393 46.92 -25.27 25.68
CA GLY A 393 46.07 -25.47 24.50
C GLY A 393 44.60 -25.32 24.80
N ASP A 394 44.06 -24.10 25.03
CA ASP A 394 42.63 -23.86 25.14
C ASP A 394 42.00 -23.80 23.76
N THR A 395 42.01 -24.96 23.12
CA THR A 395 41.40 -25.23 21.79
C THR A 395 39.91 -25.02 21.81
N GLU A 396 39.27 -25.09 22.96
CA GLU A 396 37.79 -24.97 23.09
C GLU A 396 37.32 -23.53 23.04
N SER A 397 38.01 -22.63 23.78
CA SER A 397 37.70 -21.17 23.73
C SER A 397 37.91 -20.60 22.32
N GLN A 398 38.92 -21.07 21.61
CA GLN A 398 39.16 -20.65 20.23
C GLN A 398 38.10 -21.21 19.25
N LYS A 399 37.61 -22.42 19.45
CA LYS A 399 36.50 -22.99 18.67
C LYS A 399 35.21 -22.24 18.91
N VAL A 400 34.90 -21.87 20.17
CA VAL A 400 33.73 -21.06 20.55
C VAL A 400 33.81 -19.68 19.90
N TYR A 401 34.98 -19.04 19.93
CA TYR A 401 35.19 -17.74 19.27
C TYR A 401 34.94 -17.84 17.76
N LEU A 402 35.56 -18.80 17.07
CA LEU A 402 35.38 -18.99 15.63
C LEU A 402 33.91 -19.27 15.26
N ARG A 403 33.19 -20.03 16.09
CA ARG A 403 31.76 -20.27 15.89
C ARG A 403 30.96 -18.97 16.01
N LYS A 404 31.24 -18.13 17.02
CA LYS A 404 30.58 -16.82 17.18
C LYS A 404 30.90 -15.86 16.04
N VAL A 405 32.13 -15.85 15.53
CA VAL A 405 32.52 -15.08 14.34
C VAL A 405 31.74 -15.55 13.11
N ALA A 406 31.66 -16.86 12.88
CA ALA A 406 30.91 -17.43 11.75
C ALA A 406 29.41 -17.10 11.85
N GLU A 407 28.85 -17.11 13.05
CA GLU A 407 27.45 -16.74 13.29
C GLU A 407 27.21 -15.26 13.02
N ARG A 408 28.09 -14.36 13.48
CA ARG A 408 28.05 -12.92 13.17
C ARG A 408 28.09 -12.69 11.66
N VAL A 409 29.02 -13.31 10.94
CA VAL A 409 29.13 -13.17 9.47
C VAL A 409 27.83 -13.62 8.80
N LYS A 410 27.22 -14.72 9.27
CA LYS A 410 25.95 -15.21 8.76
C LYS A 410 24.80 -14.22 9.03
N GLN A 411 24.71 -13.64 10.23
CA GLN A 411 23.71 -12.65 10.60
C GLN A 411 23.85 -11.39 9.75
N LEU A 412 25.06 -10.84 9.60
CA LEU A 412 25.33 -9.69 8.73
C LEU A 412 24.94 -9.95 7.27
N LYS A 413 25.20 -11.15 6.76
CA LYS A 413 24.79 -11.53 5.40
C LYS A 413 23.26 -11.52 5.26
N ILE A 414 22.54 -12.07 6.22
CA ILE A 414 21.07 -12.07 6.25
C ILE A 414 20.53 -10.64 6.33
N GLY A 415 21.08 -9.81 7.22
CA GLY A 415 20.72 -8.40 7.35
C GLY A 415 20.93 -7.62 6.05
N ARG A 416 22.07 -7.77 5.40
CA ARG A 416 22.34 -7.14 4.09
C ARG A 416 21.37 -7.59 3.00
N GLN A 417 21.02 -8.89 2.95
CA GLN A 417 20.03 -9.40 1.99
C GLN A 417 18.65 -8.82 2.26
N ARG A 418 18.23 -8.72 3.52
CA ARG A 418 16.95 -8.10 3.89
C ARG A 418 16.92 -6.62 3.58
N ALA A 419 17.96 -5.86 3.92
CA ALA A 419 18.06 -4.44 3.60
C ALA A 419 17.98 -4.20 2.08
N ALA A 420 18.65 -5.04 1.28
CA ALA A 420 18.58 -4.97 -0.18
C ALA A 420 17.16 -5.24 -0.69
N ALA A 421 16.46 -6.25 -0.16
CA ALA A 421 15.09 -6.59 -0.54
C ALA A 421 14.09 -5.47 -0.16
N LEU A 422 14.27 -4.82 1.00
CA LEU A 422 13.48 -3.67 1.42
C LEU A 422 13.73 -2.47 0.48
N ASN A 423 14.99 -2.17 0.16
CA ASN A 423 15.32 -1.10 -0.78
C ASN A 423 14.77 -1.37 -2.19
N GLU A 424 14.76 -2.62 -2.64
CA GLU A 424 14.10 -2.98 -3.91
C GLU A 424 12.61 -2.61 -3.88
N SER A 425 11.93 -2.87 -2.75
CA SER A 425 10.54 -2.50 -2.57
C SER A 425 10.35 -0.97 -2.48
N PHE A 426 11.23 -0.26 -1.76
CA PHE A 426 11.08 1.17 -1.48
C PHE A 426 11.58 2.07 -2.61
N SER A 427 12.59 1.66 -3.35
CA SER A 427 13.29 2.51 -4.32
C SER A 427 12.40 3.10 -5.41
N ARG A 428 11.30 2.43 -5.74
CA ARG A 428 10.37 2.83 -6.80
C ARG A 428 9.33 3.84 -6.37
N TRP A 429 9.08 4.01 -5.06
CA TRP A 429 7.89 4.66 -4.53
C TRP A 429 8.19 5.81 -3.59
N TYR A 430 7.39 6.88 -3.71
CA TYR A 430 7.03 7.73 -2.59
C TYR A 430 5.66 7.26 -2.10
N TYR A 431 5.52 7.12 -0.80
CA TYR A 431 4.24 6.80 -0.16
C TYR A 431 3.54 8.10 0.23
N ILE A 432 2.24 8.17 0.09
CA ILE A 432 1.44 9.32 0.52
C ILE A 432 0.79 8.96 1.84
N ILE A 433 1.16 9.67 2.89
CA ILE A 433 0.63 9.49 4.25
C ILE A 433 -0.14 10.72 4.70
N SER A 434 -1.17 10.53 5.53
CA SER A 434 -1.94 11.63 6.10
C SER A 434 -1.18 12.35 7.21
N GLU A 435 -1.55 13.60 7.50
CA GLU A 435 -1.09 14.36 8.66
C GLU A 435 -1.26 13.57 9.96
N ASP A 436 -2.40 12.87 10.14
CA ASP A 436 -2.64 11.99 11.29
C ASP A 436 -1.60 10.88 11.40
N THR A 437 -1.08 10.38 10.28
CA THR A 437 -0.01 9.38 10.27
C THR A 437 1.32 10.01 10.63
N VAL A 438 1.61 11.21 10.11
CA VAL A 438 2.81 11.99 10.48
C VAL A 438 2.81 12.25 11.99
N ALA A 439 1.72 12.74 12.55
CA ALA A 439 1.60 13.03 13.98
C ALA A 439 1.78 11.78 14.87
N ARG A 440 1.41 10.59 14.36
CA ARG A 440 1.68 9.34 15.08
C ARG A 440 3.13 8.88 15.00
N LEU A 441 3.79 9.08 13.86
CA LEU A 441 5.19 8.69 13.65
C LEU A 441 6.15 9.67 14.34
N ARG A 442 5.85 10.96 14.29
CA ARG A 442 6.61 12.08 14.84
C ARG A 442 5.67 13.01 15.60
N PRO A 443 5.30 12.63 16.83
CA PRO A 443 4.38 13.42 17.64
C PRO A 443 5.00 14.75 18.08
N GLU A 444 4.16 15.75 18.28
CA GLU A 444 4.55 16.95 19.02
C GLU A 444 4.67 16.64 20.51
N LEU A 445 5.81 16.92 21.10
CA LEU A 445 6.04 16.74 22.53
C LEU A 445 5.85 18.07 23.26
N LYS A 446 5.01 18.10 24.31
CA LYS A 446 4.81 19.32 25.10
C LYS A 446 6.12 19.81 25.68
N GLY A 447 6.39 21.12 25.56
CA GLY A 447 7.61 21.75 26.09
C GLY A 447 8.86 21.66 25.21
N THR A 448 8.76 21.10 24.01
CA THR A 448 9.89 21.01 23.07
C THR A 448 9.78 21.99 21.91
N GLY A 449 9.19 23.13 22.07
CA GLY A 449 8.95 24.24 21.14
C GLY A 449 9.19 23.99 19.66
N LEU A 450 8.14 23.98 18.86
CA LEU A 450 8.10 24.31 17.43
C LEU A 450 7.11 25.45 17.24
#